data_ca4c448f06e1f1cf564039884760186b
#
_entry.id   ca4c448f06e1f1cf564039884760186b
#
_cell.length_a   1.000
_cell.length_b   1.000
_cell.length_c   1.000
_cell.angle_alpha   90.00
_cell.angle_beta   90.00
_cell.angle_gamma   90.00
#
_symmetry.space_group_name_H-M   'P 1'
#
loop_
_entity.id
_entity.type
_entity.pdbx_description
1 polymer ?
#
loop_
_entity_poly.entity_id
_entity_poly.type
_entity_poly.pdbx_seq_one_letter_code
_entity_poly.pdbx_strand_id
1 'polypeptide(L)'
;MRIYDIISKKRHARPLTDEEIAFFVSGYTSGEIPDYQAAAFCMAVCCNGMTDEEAASLTYHMMHSGDTVDLSSLRNTVDKHSTGGVGDLTSLIVAPTAASLGLTVAKMSGRGLGHTGGTVDKLESIPGFRTSLSSEEFMAQSEKVGVAVIGQTADLAPADKKMYALRDVTATIDAIPLIASSIMSKKLAAGAETIVLDVKYGSGTFMKTTDDAIS
;
A
#
# COMPACT_ATOMS: atom_id res chain seq x y z
N MET A 1 -1.78 21.48 18.17
CA MET A 1 -2.78 20.97 17.18
C MET A 1 -3.66 19.93 17.88
N ARG A 2 -4.96 19.83 17.56
CA ARG A 2 -5.85 18.81 18.13
C ARG A 2 -6.47 18.03 16.99
N ILE A 3 -6.52 16.72 17.12
CA ILE A 3 -7.16 15.85 16.10
C ILE A 3 -8.63 16.17 15.88
N TYR A 4 -9.35 16.64 16.90
CA TYR A 4 -10.74 17.10 16.78
C TYR A 4 -10.90 18.20 15.71
N ASP A 5 -9.96 19.18 15.67
CA ASP A 5 -10.03 20.30 14.75
C ASP A 5 -9.79 19.83 13.29
N ILE A 6 -8.87 18.88 13.11
CA ILE A 6 -8.57 18.23 11.81
C ILE A 6 -9.79 17.48 11.29
N ILE A 7 -10.39 16.62 12.13
CA ILE A 7 -11.62 15.89 11.77
C ILE A 7 -12.75 16.85 11.43
N SER A 8 -12.95 17.88 12.25
CA SER A 8 -14.00 18.89 12.01
C SER A 8 -13.76 19.64 10.71
N LYS A 9 -12.52 20.01 10.40
CA LYS A 9 -12.13 20.67 9.16
C LYS A 9 -12.46 19.78 7.95
N LYS A 10 -12.08 18.50 7.99
CA LYS A 10 -12.34 17.54 6.91
C LYS A 10 -13.82 17.22 6.76
N ARG A 11 -14.55 17.09 7.85
CA ARG A 11 -16.02 16.91 7.85
C ARG A 11 -16.77 18.03 7.14
N HIS A 12 -16.20 19.25 7.10
CA HIS A 12 -16.76 20.40 6.39
C HIS A 12 -16.16 20.60 4.99
N ALA A 13 -15.60 19.52 4.40
CA ALA A 13 -15.00 19.52 3.07
C ALA A 13 -13.90 20.59 2.87
N ARG A 14 -13.19 20.97 3.95
CA ARG A 14 -12.06 21.91 3.86
C ARG A 14 -10.77 21.13 3.72
N PRO A 15 -9.85 21.54 2.82
CA PRO A 15 -8.57 20.87 2.61
C PRO A 15 -7.69 20.98 3.87
N LEU A 16 -6.93 19.91 4.16
CA LEU A 16 -5.97 19.85 5.24
C LEU A 16 -4.60 20.34 4.76
N THR A 17 -3.80 20.88 5.67
CA THR A 17 -2.40 21.19 5.39
C THR A 17 -1.50 19.97 5.57
N ASP A 18 -0.28 20.05 5.05
CA ASP A 18 0.73 18.99 5.22
C ASP A 18 1.00 18.72 6.71
N GLU A 19 1.10 19.78 7.54
CA GLU A 19 1.34 19.65 8.97
C GLU A 19 0.16 18.99 9.71
N GLU A 20 -1.08 19.21 9.27
CA GLU A 20 -2.26 18.57 9.85
C GLU A 20 -2.28 17.07 9.53
N ILE A 21 -1.89 16.71 8.32
CA ILE A 21 -1.78 15.31 7.88
C ILE A 21 -0.61 14.61 8.59
N ALA A 22 0.56 15.27 8.67
CA ALA A 22 1.71 14.78 9.41
C ALA A 22 1.36 14.51 10.89
N PHE A 23 0.66 15.45 11.53
CA PHE A 23 0.20 15.29 12.93
C PHE A 23 -0.74 14.09 13.08
N PHE A 24 -1.68 13.90 12.15
CA PHE A 24 -2.57 12.74 12.16
C PHE A 24 -1.79 11.44 12.03
N VAL A 25 -0.93 11.32 11.02
CA VAL A 25 -0.18 10.09 10.75
C VAL A 25 0.74 9.74 11.91
N SER A 26 1.54 10.68 12.41
CA SER A 26 2.45 10.44 13.53
C SER A 26 1.72 10.08 14.81
N GLY A 27 0.69 10.83 15.17
CA GLY A 27 -0.10 10.59 16.39
C GLY A 27 -0.88 9.28 16.33
N TYR A 28 -1.38 8.88 15.16
CA TYR A 28 -2.05 7.59 15.01
C TYR A 28 -1.05 6.43 15.06
N THR A 29 0.11 6.58 14.45
CA THR A 29 1.17 5.56 14.48
C THR A 29 1.69 5.33 15.89
N SER A 30 1.96 6.41 16.63
CA SER A 30 2.43 6.33 18.04
C SER A 30 1.36 5.84 19.02
N GLY A 31 0.09 5.89 18.65
CA GLY A 31 -1.03 5.54 19.54
C GLY A 31 -1.56 6.70 20.40
N GLU A 32 -1.07 7.93 20.20
CA GLU A 32 -1.60 9.14 20.83
C GLU A 32 -3.01 9.47 20.32
N ILE A 33 -3.28 9.17 19.05
CA ILE A 33 -4.61 9.28 18.45
C ILE A 33 -5.27 7.90 18.50
N PRO A 34 -6.39 7.74 19.23
CA PRO A 34 -7.06 6.47 19.38
C PRO A 34 -7.87 6.11 18.11
N ASP A 35 -8.19 4.82 17.97
CA ASP A 35 -8.87 4.25 16.80
C ASP A 35 -10.19 4.95 16.47
N TYR A 36 -10.99 5.33 17.46
CA TYR A 36 -12.28 6.00 17.22
C TYR A 36 -12.11 7.39 16.56
N GLN A 37 -11.02 8.11 16.85
CA GLN A 37 -10.73 9.37 16.18
C GLN A 37 -10.17 9.14 14.77
N ALA A 38 -9.32 8.14 14.59
CA ALA A 38 -8.82 7.76 13.29
C ALA A 38 -9.97 7.25 12.38
N ALA A 39 -10.91 6.48 12.91
CA ALA A 39 -12.12 6.06 12.19
C ALA A 39 -12.98 7.25 11.75
N ALA A 40 -13.16 8.26 12.63
CA ALA A 40 -13.87 9.48 12.29
C ALA A 40 -13.16 10.28 11.20
N PHE A 41 -11.82 10.34 11.20
CA PHE A 41 -11.01 10.93 10.13
C PHE A 41 -11.23 10.19 8.81
N CYS A 42 -11.08 8.86 8.78
CA CYS A 42 -11.29 8.04 7.59
C CYS A 42 -12.71 8.21 7.03
N MET A 43 -13.73 8.24 7.89
CA MET A 43 -15.11 8.45 7.46
C MET A 43 -15.32 9.86 6.90
N ALA A 44 -14.69 10.89 7.47
CA ALA A 44 -14.75 12.24 6.93
C ALA A 44 -14.12 12.33 5.54
N VAL A 45 -13.04 11.58 5.29
CA VAL A 45 -12.44 11.44 3.95
C VAL A 45 -13.37 10.68 3.01
N CYS A 46 -14.00 9.59 3.43
CA CYS A 46 -14.95 8.86 2.60
C CYS A 46 -16.12 9.74 2.13
N CYS A 47 -16.63 10.59 3.01
CA CYS A 47 -17.76 11.47 2.69
C CYS A 47 -17.40 12.67 1.83
N ASN A 48 -16.18 13.21 1.96
CA ASN A 48 -15.81 14.51 1.36
C ASN A 48 -14.58 14.45 0.44
N GLY A 49 -13.95 13.27 0.28
CA GLY A 49 -12.74 13.10 -0.52
C GLY A 49 -11.51 13.78 0.08
N MET A 50 -10.44 13.78 -0.70
CA MET A 50 -9.20 14.54 -0.49
C MET A 50 -8.80 15.19 -1.81
N THR A 51 -8.04 16.28 -1.76
CA THR A 51 -7.36 16.79 -2.95
C THR A 51 -6.15 15.91 -3.27
N ASP A 52 -5.59 16.05 -4.47
CA ASP A 52 -4.39 15.31 -4.87
C ASP A 52 -3.20 15.64 -3.96
N GLU A 53 -3.09 16.90 -3.52
CA GLU A 53 -2.05 17.34 -2.60
C GLU A 53 -2.22 16.70 -1.21
N GLU A 54 -3.46 16.61 -0.71
CA GLU A 54 -3.74 15.91 0.55
C GLU A 54 -3.41 14.43 0.45
N ALA A 55 -3.78 13.76 -0.65
CA ALA A 55 -3.49 12.35 -0.87
C ALA A 55 -1.98 12.09 -1.01
N ALA A 56 -1.26 12.96 -1.70
CA ALA A 56 0.20 12.92 -1.81
C ALA A 56 0.89 13.10 -0.45
N SER A 57 0.44 14.08 0.35
CA SER A 57 0.93 14.33 1.71
C SER A 57 0.68 13.12 2.62
N LEU A 58 -0.53 12.57 2.59
CA LEU A 58 -0.86 11.37 3.36
C LEU A 58 0.03 10.18 2.97
N THR A 59 0.24 9.97 1.68
CA THR A 59 1.14 8.96 1.13
C THR A 59 2.56 9.13 1.64
N TYR A 60 3.08 10.35 1.57
CA TYR A 60 4.43 10.69 2.01
C TYR A 60 4.65 10.41 3.50
N HIS A 61 3.75 10.90 4.36
CA HIS A 61 3.88 10.70 5.80
C HIS A 61 3.66 9.24 6.21
N MET A 62 2.77 8.51 5.53
CA MET A 62 2.61 7.07 5.75
C MET A 62 3.85 6.28 5.33
N MET A 63 4.46 6.61 4.18
CA MET A 63 5.71 6.03 3.71
C MET A 63 6.84 6.19 4.75
N HIS A 64 6.96 7.39 5.33
CA HIS A 64 8.00 7.72 6.31
C HIS A 64 7.62 7.42 7.76
N SER A 65 6.51 6.73 7.99
CA SER A 65 6.12 6.31 9.35
C SER A 65 6.96 5.16 9.91
N GLY A 66 7.77 4.51 9.08
CA GLY A 66 8.65 3.40 9.43
C GLY A 66 9.85 3.30 8.50
N ASP A 67 10.36 2.09 8.33
CA ASP A 67 11.54 1.84 7.52
C ASP A 67 11.25 1.94 6.01
N THR A 68 12.28 2.29 5.26
CA THR A 68 12.29 2.23 3.79
C THR A 68 13.39 1.29 3.33
N VAL A 69 13.18 0.62 2.20
CA VAL A 69 14.16 -0.31 1.64
C VAL A 69 15.04 0.43 0.64
N ASP A 70 16.34 0.33 0.82
CA ASP A 70 17.32 0.85 -0.14
C ASP A 70 17.67 -0.24 -1.17
N LEU A 71 17.18 -0.06 -2.39
CA LEU A 71 17.50 -0.93 -3.53
C LEU A 71 18.56 -0.36 -4.47
N SER A 72 19.26 0.70 -4.09
CA SER A 72 20.23 1.43 -4.95
C SER A 72 21.40 0.58 -5.47
N SER A 73 21.71 -0.55 -4.80
CA SER A 73 22.71 -1.51 -5.27
C SER A 73 22.22 -2.41 -6.41
N LEU A 74 20.90 -2.50 -6.61
CA LEU A 74 20.29 -3.26 -7.70
C LEU A 74 20.04 -2.33 -8.91
N ARG A 75 19.97 -2.91 -10.11
CA ARG A 75 19.73 -2.15 -11.35
C ARG A 75 18.36 -2.48 -11.93
N ASN A 76 17.74 -1.50 -12.57
CA ASN A 76 16.46 -1.66 -13.27
C ASN A 76 15.38 -2.27 -12.36
N THR A 77 15.27 -1.77 -11.15
CA THR A 77 14.33 -2.29 -10.16
C THR A 77 12.89 -1.91 -10.52
N VAL A 78 12.03 -2.91 -10.54
CA VAL A 78 10.61 -2.73 -10.87
C VAL A 78 9.73 -3.43 -9.83
N ASP A 79 8.61 -2.81 -9.52
CA ASP A 79 7.52 -3.46 -8.76
C ASP A 79 6.22 -3.37 -9.56
N LYS A 80 5.45 -4.43 -9.55
CA LYS A 80 4.11 -4.48 -10.13
C LYS A 80 3.11 -4.71 -9.01
N HIS A 81 2.21 -3.75 -8.79
CA HIS A 81 1.13 -3.89 -7.84
C HIS A 81 -0.18 -4.23 -8.54
N SER A 82 -0.87 -5.28 -8.06
CA SER A 82 -2.24 -5.57 -8.47
C SER A 82 -3.21 -5.10 -7.39
N THR A 83 -4.30 -4.45 -7.78
CA THR A 83 -5.39 -4.10 -6.87
C THR A 83 -6.18 -5.31 -6.40
N GLY A 84 -5.88 -6.50 -6.97
CA GLY A 84 -6.52 -7.75 -6.61
C GLY A 84 -7.83 -8.01 -7.36
N GLY A 85 -8.29 -9.22 -7.23
CA GLY A 85 -9.51 -9.70 -7.86
C GLY A 85 -9.62 -11.22 -7.76
N VAL A 86 -10.77 -11.75 -8.09
CA VAL A 86 -10.98 -13.21 -8.12
C VAL A 86 -10.13 -13.83 -9.23
N GLY A 87 -9.28 -14.79 -8.87
CA GLY A 87 -8.45 -15.54 -9.83
C GLY A 87 -7.25 -14.76 -10.39
N ASP A 88 -6.85 -13.63 -9.78
CA ASP A 88 -5.68 -12.88 -10.24
C ASP A 88 -4.37 -13.65 -9.98
N LEU A 89 -3.77 -14.16 -11.04
CA LEU A 89 -2.47 -14.85 -11.06
C LEU A 89 -1.40 -14.08 -11.85
N THR A 90 -1.71 -12.89 -12.35
CA THR A 90 -0.87 -12.11 -13.26
C THR A 90 0.52 -11.86 -12.69
N SER A 91 0.63 -11.54 -11.39
CA SER A 91 1.92 -11.24 -10.75
C SER A 91 2.88 -12.45 -10.76
N LEU A 92 2.35 -13.67 -10.65
CA LEU A 92 3.16 -14.90 -10.64
C LEU A 92 3.77 -15.21 -12.03
N ILE A 93 3.16 -14.68 -13.08
CA ILE A 93 3.63 -14.83 -14.46
C ILE A 93 4.55 -13.66 -14.84
N VAL A 94 4.11 -12.44 -14.57
CA VAL A 94 4.81 -11.21 -14.98
C VAL A 94 6.15 -11.06 -14.27
N ALA A 95 6.24 -11.35 -12.97
CA ALA A 95 7.48 -11.15 -12.22
C ALA A 95 8.67 -11.98 -12.77
N PRO A 96 8.57 -13.32 -12.94
CA PRO A 96 9.69 -14.08 -13.52
C PRO A 96 9.92 -13.76 -15.00
N THR A 97 8.87 -13.39 -15.75
CA THR A 97 9.03 -12.96 -17.15
C THR A 97 9.83 -11.67 -17.25
N ALA A 98 9.52 -10.67 -16.41
CA ALA A 98 10.27 -9.41 -16.35
C ALA A 98 11.74 -9.65 -15.96
N ALA A 99 11.99 -10.52 -14.99
CA ALA A 99 13.34 -10.90 -14.58
C ALA A 99 14.11 -11.58 -15.75
N SER A 100 13.46 -12.43 -16.53
CA SER A 100 14.09 -13.07 -17.70
C SER A 100 14.49 -12.08 -18.81
N LEU A 101 13.90 -10.88 -18.79
CA LEU A 101 14.21 -9.77 -19.70
C LEU A 101 15.24 -8.78 -19.13
N GLY A 102 15.85 -9.09 -17.99
CA GLY A 102 16.92 -8.28 -17.39
C GLY A 102 16.45 -7.19 -16.42
N LEU A 103 15.17 -7.24 -16.00
CA LEU A 103 14.68 -6.39 -14.91
C LEU A 103 14.88 -7.07 -13.55
N THR A 104 14.98 -6.29 -12.49
CA THR A 104 15.03 -6.80 -11.12
C THR A 104 13.69 -6.55 -10.42
N VAL A 105 12.95 -7.62 -10.13
CA VAL A 105 11.65 -7.57 -9.46
C VAL A 105 11.84 -7.82 -7.97
N ALA A 106 12.15 -6.76 -7.22
CA ALA A 106 12.29 -6.78 -5.77
C ALA A 106 10.93 -6.40 -5.13
N LYS A 107 10.05 -7.39 -4.98
CA LYS A 107 8.64 -7.16 -4.65
C LYS A 107 8.30 -7.47 -3.20
N MET A 108 7.76 -6.47 -2.49
CA MET A 108 7.06 -6.68 -1.23
C MET A 108 5.54 -6.65 -1.45
N SER A 109 4.83 -7.64 -0.95
CA SER A 109 3.39 -7.82 -1.18
C SER A 109 2.65 -8.07 0.12
N GLY A 110 1.39 -7.62 0.16
CA GLY A 110 0.46 -7.89 1.26
C GLY A 110 -0.28 -9.21 1.09
N ARG A 111 -1.02 -9.57 2.14
CA ARG A 111 -2.04 -10.62 2.11
C ARG A 111 -3.30 -10.10 1.41
N GLY A 112 -4.20 -11.01 1.06
CA GLY A 112 -5.49 -10.67 0.48
C GLY A 112 -6.41 -9.95 1.46
N LEU A 113 -7.39 -9.24 0.89
CA LEU A 113 -8.42 -8.53 1.62
C LEU A 113 -9.80 -8.97 1.14
N GLY A 114 -10.71 -9.18 2.08
CA GLY A 114 -12.08 -9.56 1.78
C GLY A 114 -12.14 -10.84 0.93
N HIS A 115 -12.76 -10.75 -0.24
CA HIS A 115 -12.92 -11.87 -1.18
C HIS A 115 -11.72 -12.09 -2.12
N THR A 116 -10.66 -11.26 -2.02
CA THR A 116 -9.49 -11.35 -2.89
C THR A 116 -8.35 -12.13 -2.21
N GLY A 117 -7.66 -13.00 -2.95
CA GLY A 117 -6.43 -13.64 -2.46
C GLY A 117 -5.21 -12.76 -2.72
N GLY A 118 -4.36 -12.55 -1.70
CA GLY A 118 -3.09 -11.82 -1.85
C GLY A 118 -2.03 -12.62 -2.58
N THR A 119 -1.02 -11.93 -3.12
CA THR A 119 0.10 -12.60 -3.80
C THR A 119 0.88 -13.49 -2.82
N VAL A 120 1.05 -13.04 -1.58
CA VAL A 120 1.72 -13.83 -0.51
C VAL A 120 0.95 -15.12 -0.23
N ASP A 121 -0.37 -15.04 -0.09
CA ASP A 121 -1.22 -16.20 0.20
C ASP A 121 -1.13 -17.26 -0.91
N LYS A 122 -1.07 -16.81 -2.18
CA LYS A 122 -0.91 -17.69 -3.34
C LYS A 122 0.45 -18.37 -3.37
N LEU A 123 1.52 -17.65 -3.04
CA LEU A 123 2.86 -18.20 -2.99
C LEU A 123 3.02 -19.20 -1.84
N GLU A 124 2.44 -18.93 -0.68
CA GLU A 124 2.44 -19.85 0.47
C GLU A 124 1.68 -21.16 0.19
N SER A 125 0.81 -21.19 -0.81
CA SER A 125 0.17 -22.45 -1.27
C SER A 125 1.13 -23.41 -1.98
N ILE A 126 2.32 -22.92 -2.37
CA ILE A 126 3.37 -23.73 -2.99
C ILE A 126 4.20 -24.36 -1.86
N PRO A 127 4.26 -25.70 -1.75
CA PRO A 127 5.02 -26.35 -0.68
C PRO A 127 6.49 -25.91 -0.66
N GLY A 128 6.96 -25.44 0.50
CA GLY A 128 8.34 -25.01 0.70
C GLY A 128 8.67 -23.59 0.21
N PHE A 129 7.71 -22.85 -0.36
CA PHE A 129 7.95 -21.46 -0.73
C PHE A 129 8.03 -20.57 0.53
N ARG A 130 9.10 -19.77 0.63
CA ARG A 130 9.31 -18.86 1.76
C ARG A 130 8.92 -17.44 1.37
N THR A 131 7.97 -16.87 2.08
CA THR A 131 7.52 -15.48 1.92
C THR A 131 8.10 -14.54 2.98
N SER A 132 8.84 -15.06 3.94
CA SER A 132 9.56 -14.30 4.96
C SER A 132 11.06 -14.52 4.79
N LEU A 133 11.76 -13.48 4.39
CA LEU A 133 13.22 -13.43 4.25
C LEU A 133 13.77 -12.28 5.08
N SER A 134 15.04 -12.38 5.52
CA SER A 134 15.74 -11.21 6.03
C SER A 134 16.03 -10.22 4.89
N SER A 135 16.37 -8.97 5.24
CA SER A 135 16.76 -7.98 4.25
C SER A 135 17.94 -8.43 3.39
N GLU A 136 18.94 -9.09 4.01
CA GLU A 136 20.10 -9.63 3.31
C GLU A 136 19.72 -10.77 2.36
N GLU A 137 18.87 -11.69 2.80
CA GLU A 137 18.37 -12.80 1.95
C GLU A 137 17.56 -12.24 0.77
N PHE A 138 16.71 -11.22 1.01
CA PHE A 138 15.90 -10.58 -0.01
C PHE A 138 16.75 -9.91 -1.07
N MET A 139 17.75 -9.12 -0.65
CA MET A 139 18.70 -8.46 -1.55
C MET A 139 19.51 -9.48 -2.35
N ALA A 140 20.10 -10.49 -1.69
CA ALA A 140 20.89 -11.52 -2.34
C ALA A 140 20.07 -12.35 -3.36
N GLN A 141 18.81 -12.64 -3.05
CA GLN A 141 17.89 -13.32 -3.97
C GLN A 141 17.56 -12.44 -5.17
N SER A 142 17.26 -11.16 -4.95
CA SER A 142 16.96 -10.19 -5.99
C SER A 142 18.14 -10.01 -6.96
N GLU A 143 19.35 -9.90 -6.43
CA GLU A 143 20.59 -9.77 -7.24
C GLU A 143 20.88 -11.05 -8.04
N LYS A 144 20.78 -12.23 -7.40
CA LYS A 144 21.17 -13.51 -8.00
C LYS A 144 20.20 -14.00 -9.06
N VAL A 145 18.90 -13.83 -8.84
CA VAL A 145 17.83 -14.45 -9.65
C VAL A 145 17.04 -13.41 -10.46
N GLY A 146 17.15 -12.13 -10.10
CA GLY A 146 16.36 -11.06 -10.70
C GLY A 146 14.92 -10.98 -10.19
N VAL A 147 14.51 -11.88 -9.29
CA VAL A 147 13.17 -11.85 -8.70
C VAL A 147 13.16 -12.34 -7.26
N ALA A 148 12.57 -11.53 -6.38
CA ALA A 148 12.21 -11.94 -5.03
C ALA A 148 10.84 -11.38 -4.68
N VAL A 149 9.96 -12.22 -4.12
CA VAL A 149 8.63 -11.81 -3.66
C VAL A 149 8.47 -12.23 -2.21
N ILE A 150 8.34 -11.24 -1.32
CA ILE A 150 8.19 -11.47 0.11
C ILE A 150 6.95 -10.76 0.67
N GLY A 151 6.54 -11.18 1.85
CA GLY A 151 5.58 -10.45 2.67
C GLY A 151 6.15 -9.11 3.13
N GLN A 152 5.30 -8.14 3.36
CA GLN A 152 5.70 -6.86 3.95
C GLN A 152 6.22 -7.09 5.38
N THR A 153 7.29 -6.39 5.74
CA THR A 153 7.78 -6.36 7.11
C THR A 153 6.83 -5.58 8.01
N ALA A 154 6.93 -5.79 9.32
CA ALA A 154 6.10 -5.08 10.28
C ALA A 154 6.39 -3.56 10.30
N ASP A 155 7.61 -3.20 9.93
CA ASP A 155 8.17 -1.85 10.06
C ASP A 155 8.04 -1.03 8.76
N LEU A 156 7.61 -1.66 7.66
CA LEU A 156 7.33 -0.97 6.40
C LEU A 156 5.97 -0.27 6.47
N ALA A 157 5.95 1.06 6.44
CA ALA A 157 4.75 1.89 6.51
C ALA A 157 3.76 1.45 7.65
N PRO A 158 4.17 1.41 8.93
CA PRO A 158 3.33 0.95 10.03
C PRO A 158 2.04 1.76 10.21
N ALA A 159 2.04 3.04 9.84
CA ALA A 159 0.82 3.86 9.80
C ALA A 159 -0.24 3.24 8.88
N ASP A 160 0.16 2.78 7.68
CA ASP A 160 -0.76 2.11 6.77
C ASP A 160 -1.29 0.81 7.34
N LYS A 161 -0.42 -0.02 7.90
CA LYS A 161 -0.83 -1.30 8.49
C LYS A 161 -1.93 -1.11 9.53
N LYS A 162 -1.77 -0.11 10.41
CA LYS A 162 -2.73 0.21 11.47
C LYS A 162 -4.02 0.79 10.90
N MET A 163 -3.90 1.75 9.96
CA MET A 163 -5.05 2.39 9.34
C MET A 163 -5.83 1.41 8.44
N TYR A 164 -5.15 0.50 7.75
CA TYR A 164 -5.78 -0.52 6.91
C TYR A 164 -6.64 -1.49 7.73
N ALA A 165 -6.11 -1.99 8.86
CA ALA A 165 -6.87 -2.83 9.79
C ALA A 165 -8.11 -2.12 10.35
N LEU A 166 -7.99 -0.82 10.64
CA LEU A 166 -9.12 -0.02 11.10
C LEU A 166 -10.19 0.14 10.00
N ARG A 167 -9.76 0.41 8.78
CA ARG A 167 -10.66 0.61 7.63
C ARG A 167 -11.46 -0.64 7.28
N ASP A 168 -10.87 -1.82 7.47
CA ASP A 168 -11.51 -3.11 7.21
C ASP A 168 -12.81 -3.30 8.03
N VAL A 169 -12.87 -2.72 9.23
CA VAL A 169 -14.00 -2.87 10.15
C VAL A 169 -14.86 -1.61 10.32
N THR A 170 -14.55 -0.52 9.61
CA THR A 170 -15.24 0.78 9.76
C THR A 170 -15.97 1.25 8.49
N ALA A 171 -16.13 0.36 7.48
CA ALA A 171 -16.77 0.69 6.20
C ALA A 171 -16.13 1.90 5.48
N THR A 172 -14.81 1.98 5.50
CA THR A 172 -14.04 3.06 4.88
C THR A 172 -13.00 2.57 3.87
N ILE A 173 -13.20 1.34 3.34
CA ILE A 173 -12.25 0.71 2.42
C ILE A 173 -12.28 1.35 1.03
N ASP A 174 -13.45 1.76 0.54
CA ASP A 174 -13.72 2.15 -0.84
C ASP A 174 -13.37 3.61 -1.17
N ALA A 175 -12.85 4.38 -0.22
CA ALA A 175 -12.40 5.75 -0.46
C ALA A 175 -11.11 5.76 -1.32
N ILE A 176 -11.18 6.21 -2.57
CA ILE A 176 -10.07 6.23 -3.53
C ILE A 176 -8.80 6.90 -2.96
N PRO A 177 -8.83 8.10 -2.34
CA PRO A 177 -7.62 8.69 -1.77
C PRO A 177 -6.94 7.82 -0.72
N LEU A 178 -7.73 7.14 0.13
CA LEU A 178 -7.20 6.22 1.14
C LEU A 178 -6.67 4.92 0.54
N ILE A 179 -7.26 4.44 -0.57
CA ILE A 179 -6.75 3.29 -1.33
C ILE A 179 -5.41 3.66 -1.96
N ALA A 180 -5.35 4.79 -2.67
CA ALA A 180 -4.15 5.26 -3.34
C ALA A 180 -2.99 5.47 -2.34
N SER A 181 -3.23 6.19 -1.24
CA SER A 181 -2.22 6.44 -0.21
C SER A 181 -1.74 5.13 0.45
N SER A 182 -2.65 4.19 0.73
CA SER A 182 -2.31 2.88 1.27
C SER A 182 -1.40 2.08 0.34
N ILE A 183 -1.72 2.03 -0.95
CA ILE A 183 -0.93 1.31 -1.95
C ILE A 183 0.43 1.99 -2.14
N MET A 184 0.43 3.28 -2.43
CA MET A 184 1.63 4.02 -2.82
C MET A 184 2.63 4.19 -1.68
N SER A 185 2.19 4.41 -0.45
CA SER A 185 3.10 4.51 0.70
C SER A 185 3.97 3.25 0.86
N LYS A 186 3.38 2.07 0.71
CA LYS A 186 4.11 0.79 0.79
C LYS A 186 5.01 0.57 -0.43
N LYS A 187 4.55 0.96 -1.62
CA LYS A 187 5.33 0.76 -2.85
C LYS A 187 6.55 1.68 -2.92
N LEU A 188 6.39 2.91 -2.50
CA LEU A 188 7.49 3.87 -2.39
C LEU A 188 8.46 3.47 -1.28
N ALA A 189 7.96 3.03 -0.11
CA ALA A 189 8.81 2.54 0.97
C ALA A 189 9.61 1.28 0.58
N ALA A 190 9.10 0.45 -0.34
CA ALA A 190 9.81 -0.72 -0.87
C ALA A 190 10.95 -0.37 -1.84
N GLY A 191 11.08 0.87 -2.31
CA GLY A 191 12.28 1.43 -2.95
C GLY A 191 12.49 1.12 -4.43
N ALA A 192 11.54 0.49 -5.14
CA ALA A 192 11.71 0.22 -6.58
C ALA A 192 11.73 1.51 -7.42
N GLU A 193 12.62 1.59 -8.42
CA GLU A 193 12.74 2.74 -9.35
C GLU A 193 11.49 2.93 -10.20
N THR A 194 10.83 1.82 -10.56
CA THR A 194 9.62 1.85 -11.39
C THR A 194 8.51 1.05 -10.73
N ILE A 195 7.33 1.66 -10.64
CA ILE A 195 6.12 1.01 -10.13
C ILE A 195 5.09 0.92 -11.24
N VAL A 196 4.59 -0.29 -11.50
CA VAL A 196 3.51 -0.55 -12.46
C VAL A 196 2.24 -0.89 -11.69
N LEU A 197 1.21 -0.07 -11.82
CA LEU A 197 -0.09 -0.31 -11.23
C LEU A 197 -0.96 -1.13 -12.20
N ASP A 198 -1.34 -2.33 -11.77
CA ASP A 198 -2.25 -3.21 -12.47
C ASP A 198 -3.63 -3.11 -11.80
N VAL A 199 -4.40 -2.11 -12.24
CA VAL A 199 -5.72 -1.83 -11.67
C VAL A 199 -6.75 -2.74 -12.31
N LYS A 200 -7.23 -3.71 -11.54
CA LYS A 200 -8.23 -4.68 -11.98
C LYS A 200 -9.63 -4.09 -11.96
N TYR A 201 -10.40 -4.33 -13.01
CA TYR A 201 -11.80 -3.93 -13.07
C TYR A 201 -12.72 -5.08 -13.50
N GLY A 202 -14.00 -4.96 -13.19
CA GLY A 202 -15.03 -5.94 -13.53
C GLY A 202 -15.72 -6.54 -12.30
N SER A 203 -16.53 -7.59 -12.51
CA SER A 203 -17.42 -8.15 -11.47
C SER A 203 -16.68 -8.75 -10.27
N GLY A 204 -15.46 -9.24 -10.46
CA GLY A 204 -14.64 -9.87 -9.42
C GLY A 204 -13.68 -8.92 -8.69
N THR A 205 -13.82 -7.61 -8.86
CA THR A 205 -12.88 -6.60 -8.35
C THR A 205 -13.60 -5.43 -7.68
N PHE A 206 -12.83 -4.53 -7.04
CA PHE A 206 -13.37 -3.31 -6.44
C PHE A 206 -13.85 -2.31 -7.49
N MET A 207 -13.04 -2.06 -8.54
CA MET A 207 -13.41 -1.18 -9.66
C MET A 207 -14.35 -1.93 -10.60
N LYS A 208 -15.47 -1.32 -10.97
CA LYS A 208 -16.51 -1.99 -11.78
C LYS A 208 -16.37 -1.69 -13.26
N THR A 209 -15.85 -0.53 -13.61
CA THR A 209 -15.69 -0.07 -14.99
C THR A 209 -14.22 0.30 -15.26
N THR A 210 -13.90 0.49 -16.55
CA THR A 210 -12.58 1.01 -16.96
C THR A 210 -12.37 2.43 -16.43
N ASP A 211 -13.41 3.25 -16.44
CA ASP A 211 -13.33 4.64 -15.98
C ASP A 211 -13.04 4.73 -14.47
N ASP A 212 -13.65 3.84 -13.68
CA ASP A 212 -13.30 3.71 -12.24
C ASP A 212 -11.83 3.32 -12.03
N ALA A 213 -11.27 2.54 -12.96
CA ALA A 213 -9.88 2.09 -12.84
C ALA A 213 -8.86 3.14 -13.30
N ILE A 214 -9.28 4.11 -14.11
CA ILE A 214 -8.43 5.21 -14.61
C ILE A 214 -8.42 6.38 -13.63
N SER A 215 -9.53 6.62 -12.93
CA SER A 215 -9.66 7.69 -11.92
C SER A 215 -8.82 7.42 -10.67
#